data_4df7973dc27ed29c4483f98d90641602
#
_entry.id   4df7973dc27ed29c4483f98d90641602
#
_cell.length_a   1.000
_cell.length_b   1.000
_cell.length_c   1.000
_cell.angle_alpha   90.00
_cell.angle_beta   90.00
_cell.angle_gamma   90.00
#
_symmetry.space_group_name_H-M   'P 1'
#
loop_
_entity.id
_entity.type
_entity.pdbx_description
1 polymer ?
#
loop_
_entity_poly.entity_id
_entity_poly.type
_entity_poly.pdbx_seq_one_letter_code
_entity_poly.pdbx_strand_id
1 'polypeptide(L)'
;MLHGLNNTFLYSAKKLIAVWVHETDAVELRGTGFFINKESELILVTNRHVVEPGYSDAKYQGYQVKSIRCESLGFEDESPTTPKLSVAYIQNWNEFVFHSNPYNDIACLKSIQVDNSLVVSFAIPYPMLATDEWLQNKLSVCDSLAYPGFPDWFDKQNNTPIFRMGTIASDPRLNYSGFSGAPIASKIAYEGFSTGGASGSPVF
;
A
#
# COMPACT_ATOMS: atom_id res chain seq x y z
N MET A 1 -14.61 -8.26 26.36
CA MET A 1 -14.50 -8.97 25.06
C MET A 1 -13.71 -8.05 24.14
N LEU A 2 -12.50 -8.45 23.71
CA LEU A 2 -11.74 -7.70 22.72
C LEU A 2 -12.44 -7.88 21.38
N HIS A 3 -13.05 -6.84 20.87
CA HIS A 3 -13.55 -6.82 19.51
C HIS A 3 -12.36 -6.54 18.57
N GLY A 4 -12.15 -7.40 17.59
CA GLY A 4 -11.15 -7.16 16.52
C GLY A 4 -11.55 -5.98 15.63
N LEU A 5 -10.67 -5.61 14.71
CA LEU A 5 -10.97 -4.65 13.65
C LEU A 5 -12.14 -5.17 12.80
N ASN A 6 -12.95 -4.25 12.29
CA ASN A 6 -14.00 -4.60 11.35
C ASN A 6 -13.37 -5.23 10.08
N ASN A 7 -13.97 -6.31 9.58
CA ASN A 7 -13.50 -6.99 8.37
C ASN A 7 -13.36 -6.06 7.14
N THR A 8 -14.08 -4.95 7.12
CA THR A 8 -13.96 -3.92 6.07
C THR A 8 -12.53 -3.41 5.93
N PHE A 9 -11.78 -3.28 7.03
CA PHE A 9 -10.38 -2.85 6.99
C PHE A 9 -9.46 -3.86 6.26
N LEU A 10 -9.80 -5.14 6.28
CA LEU A 10 -9.08 -6.15 5.50
C LEU A 10 -9.12 -5.80 4.00
N TYR A 11 -10.27 -5.40 3.51
CA TYR A 11 -10.49 -5.08 2.10
C TYR A 11 -10.05 -3.66 1.70
N SER A 12 -9.44 -2.89 2.61
CA SER A 12 -8.76 -1.66 2.24
C SER A 12 -7.55 -1.93 1.34
N ALA A 13 -6.86 -3.05 1.53
CA ALA A 13 -5.73 -3.46 0.71
C ALA A 13 -6.16 -3.84 -0.71
N LYS A 14 -5.41 -3.35 -1.69
CA LYS A 14 -5.54 -3.65 -3.12
C LYS A 14 -4.27 -4.31 -3.59
N LYS A 15 -4.38 -5.36 -4.41
CA LYS A 15 -3.22 -6.01 -4.99
C LYS A 15 -2.79 -5.25 -6.24
N LEU A 16 -1.55 -4.83 -6.27
CA LEU A 16 -0.95 -4.17 -7.41
C LEU A 16 0.04 -5.12 -8.09
N ILE A 17 -0.04 -5.17 -9.41
CA ILE A 17 0.85 -5.96 -10.24
C ILE A 17 1.39 -5.04 -11.34
N ALA A 18 2.66 -4.66 -11.22
CA ALA A 18 3.36 -3.84 -12.19
C ALA A 18 4.19 -4.72 -13.12
N VAL A 19 4.04 -4.54 -14.42
CA VAL A 19 4.89 -5.16 -15.43
C VAL A 19 5.90 -4.12 -15.91
N TRP A 20 7.17 -4.44 -15.76
CA TRP A 20 8.29 -3.62 -16.22
C TRP A 20 9.00 -4.31 -17.37
N VAL A 21 9.46 -3.53 -18.34
CA VAL A 21 10.13 -4.04 -19.56
C VAL A 21 11.42 -3.29 -19.83
N HIS A 22 12.41 -4.04 -20.30
CA HIS A 22 13.67 -3.51 -20.82
C HIS A 22 14.12 -4.39 -22.00
N GLU A 23 14.16 -3.83 -23.21
CA GLU A 23 14.46 -4.57 -24.44
C GLU A 23 13.58 -5.83 -24.62
N THR A 24 14.14 -7.01 -24.43
CA THR A 24 13.45 -8.30 -24.53
C THR A 24 13.06 -8.90 -23.18
N ASP A 25 13.47 -8.25 -22.08
CA ASP A 25 13.19 -8.73 -20.72
C ASP A 25 11.93 -8.10 -20.15
N ALA A 26 11.18 -8.87 -19.37
CA ALA A 26 9.96 -8.43 -18.69
C ALA A 26 9.91 -9.01 -17.28
N VAL A 27 9.63 -8.14 -16.30
CA VAL A 27 9.55 -8.49 -14.89
C VAL A 27 8.18 -8.10 -14.35
N GLU A 28 7.55 -9.01 -13.61
CA GLU A 28 6.33 -8.75 -12.86
C GLU A 28 6.68 -8.51 -11.39
N LEU A 29 6.31 -7.33 -10.89
CA LEU A 29 6.40 -7.00 -9.48
C LEU A 29 5.03 -6.95 -8.84
N ARG A 30 4.97 -7.41 -7.59
CA ARG A 30 3.74 -7.44 -6.80
C ARG A 30 3.90 -6.57 -5.58
N GLY A 31 2.85 -5.80 -5.29
CA GLY A 31 2.77 -4.97 -4.12
C GLY A 31 1.33 -4.85 -3.64
N THR A 32 1.18 -4.10 -2.60
CA THR A 32 -0.11 -3.69 -2.03
C THR A 32 -0.28 -2.19 -2.24
N GLY A 33 -1.51 -1.76 -2.45
CA GLY A 33 -1.91 -0.36 -2.40
C GLY A 33 -3.22 -0.23 -1.63
N PHE A 34 -3.62 1.00 -1.39
CA PHE A 34 -4.91 1.30 -0.77
C PHE A 34 -5.45 2.63 -1.30
N PHE A 35 -6.76 2.83 -1.15
CA PHE A 35 -7.39 4.07 -1.54
C PHE A 35 -7.64 4.97 -0.34
N ILE A 36 -7.37 6.26 -0.55
CA ILE A 36 -7.81 7.34 0.33
C ILE A 36 -8.94 8.08 -0.36
N ASN A 37 -10.01 8.37 0.39
CA ASN A 37 -11.08 9.24 -0.05
C ASN A 37 -10.91 10.62 0.57
N LYS A 38 -10.62 11.61 -0.26
CA LYS A 38 -10.55 13.01 0.13
C LYS A 38 -11.63 13.79 -0.61
N GLU A 39 -12.66 14.22 0.12
CA GLU A 39 -13.84 14.88 -0.46
C GLU A 39 -14.53 13.95 -1.48
N SER A 40 -14.40 14.25 -2.78
CA SER A 40 -14.89 13.40 -3.88
C SER A 40 -13.75 12.74 -4.68
N GLU A 41 -12.49 12.93 -4.27
CA GLU A 41 -11.32 12.42 -4.98
C GLU A 41 -10.87 11.08 -4.37
N LEU A 42 -10.66 10.09 -5.23
CA LEU A 42 -10.09 8.81 -4.87
C LEU A 42 -8.60 8.81 -5.21
N ILE A 43 -7.76 8.65 -4.20
CA ILE A 43 -6.30 8.66 -4.31
C ILE A 43 -5.78 7.25 -4.04
N LEU A 44 -5.08 6.66 -5.00
CA LEU A 44 -4.35 5.41 -4.79
C LEU A 44 -3.00 5.71 -4.15
N VAL A 45 -2.67 5.00 -3.07
CA VAL A 45 -1.38 5.10 -2.37
C VAL A 45 -0.70 3.74 -2.36
N THR A 46 0.60 3.74 -2.62
CA THR A 46 1.47 2.55 -2.56
C THR A 46 2.92 2.95 -2.27
N ASN A 47 3.83 1.99 -2.20
CA ASN A 47 5.26 2.28 -2.18
C ASN A 47 5.78 2.66 -3.58
N ARG A 48 6.75 3.58 -3.62
CA ARG A 48 7.39 4.05 -4.85
C ARG A 48 8.07 2.91 -5.61
N HIS A 49 8.77 2.03 -4.91
CA HIS A 49 9.45 0.89 -5.52
C HIS A 49 8.51 -0.13 -6.18
N VAL A 50 7.20 -0.09 -5.92
CA VAL A 50 6.22 -0.95 -6.61
C VAL A 50 5.90 -0.43 -8.01
N VAL A 51 5.98 0.89 -8.21
CA VAL A 51 5.53 1.56 -9.44
C VAL A 51 6.65 2.25 -10.20
N GLU A 52 7.85 2.40 -9.63
CA GLU A 52 9.01 3.03 -10.27
C GLU A 52 10.18 2.06 -10.37
N PRO A 53 10.51 1.59 -11.59
CA PRO A 53 11.68 0.76 -11.84
C PRO A 53 12.99 1.43 -11.39
N GLY A 54 13.90 0.65 -10.81
CA GLY A 54 15.22 1.14 -10.43
C GLY A 54 15.28 1.96 -9.13
N TYR A 55 14.13 2.28 -8.51
CA TYR A 55 14.13 3.06 -7.26
C TYR A 55 14.81 2.34 -6.09
N SER A 56 14.48 1.06 -5.86
CA SER A 56 15.03 0.28 -4.73
C SER A 56 16.15 -0.68 -5.14
N ASP A 57 16.25 -1.04 -6.41
CA ASP A 57 17.22 -2.02 -6.92
C ASP A 57 17.77 -1.56 -8.27
N ALA A 58 19.05 -1.23 -8.28
CA ALA A 58 19.76 -0.71 -9.45
C ALA A 58 19.73 -1.66 -10.67
N LYS A 59 19.47 -2.97 -10.46
CA LYS A 59 19.34 -3.92 -11.58
C LYS A 59 18.16 -3.61 -12.50
N TYR A 60 17.16 -2.88 -12.01
CA TYR A 60 16.00 -2.44 -12.81
C TYR A 60 16.14 -1.02 -13.35
N GLN A 61 17.34 -0.43 -13.24
CA GLN A 61 17.61 0.85 -13.85
C GLN A 61 17.53 0.74 -15.38
N GLY A 62 16.73 1.60 -16.01
CA GLY A 62 16.48 1.54 -17.46
C GLY A 62 15.21 0.78 -17.85
N TYR A 63 14.60 0.01 -16.93
CA TYR A 63 13.29 -0.57 -17.18
C TYR A 63 12.22 0.52 -17.23
N GLN A 64 11.17 0.25 -17.99
CA GLN A 64 10.00 1.12 -18.09
C GLN A 64 8.76 0.37 -17.66
N VAL A 65 7.83 1.09 -17.04
CA VAL A 65 6.52 0.53 -16.72
C VAL A 65 5.76 0.30 -18.01
N LYS A 66 5.32 -0.93 -18.25
CA LYS A 66 4.44 -1.30 -19.36
C LYS A 66 2.97 -1.21 -18.97
N SER A 67 2.64 -1.69 -17.78
CA SER A 67 1.28 -1.68 -17.26
C SER A 67 1.27 -1.84 -15.74
N ILE A 68 0.22 -1.32 -15.11
CA ILE A 68 -0.08 -1.57 -13.70
C ILE A 68 -1.53 -2.08 -13.62
N ARG A 69 -1.71 -3.26 -13.06
CA ARG A 69 -3.01 -3.88 -12.81
C ARG A 69 -3.35 -3.75 -11.33
N CYS A 70 -4.56 -3.30 -11.05
CA CYS A 70 -5.13 -3.24 -9.71
C CYS A 70 -6.20 -4.32 -9.57
N GLU A 71 -6.06 -5.17 -8.56
CA GLU A 71 -7.05 -6.17 -8.17
C GLU A 71 -7.67 -5.74 -6.83
N SER A 72 -8.97 -5.58 -6.81
CA SER A 72 -9.74 -5.16 -5.65
C SER A 72 -10.81 -6.17 -5.31
N LEU A 73 -10.89 -6.55 -4.05
CA LEU A 73 -12.02 -7.28 -3.50
C LEU A 73 -12.98 -6.29 -2.84
N GLY A 74 -14.26 -6.47 -3.10
CA GLY A 74 -15.27 -5.60 -2.55
C GLY A 74 -16.65 -6.24 -2.59
N PHE A 75 -17.60 -5.57 -1.97
CA PHE A 75 -18.98 -6.00 -1.91
C PHE A 75 -19.81 -5.06 -2.78
N GLU A 76 -20.66 -5.60 -3.63
CA GLU A 76 -21.55 -4.80 -4.51
C GLU A 76 -22.87 -4.43 -3.81
N ASP A 77 -23.27 -5.21 -2.79
CA ASP A 77 -24.54 -5.06 -2.09
C ASP A 77 -24.38 -4.74 -0.59
N GLU A 78 -25.39 -4.12 0.01
CA GLU A 78 -25.41 -3.80 1.44
C GLU A 78 -25.49 -5.05 2.36
N SER A 79 -25.79 -6.21 1.82
CA SER A 79 -25.86 -7.48 2.55
C SER A 79 -24.96 -8.57 1.96
N PRO A 80 -23.64 -8.36 1.93
CA PRO A 80 -22.73 -9.19 1.20
C PRO A 80 -22.28 -10.40 2.01
N THR A 81 -22.40 -11.57 1.44
CA THR A 81 -21.84 -12.79 2.02
C THR A 81 -20.50 -13.16 1.40
N THR A 82 -20.24 -12.74 0.16
CA THR A 82 -19.02 -13.10 -0.57
C THR A 82 -18.46 -11.87 -1.29
N PRO A 83 -17.18 -11.52 -1.07
CA PRO A 83 -16.55 -10.43 -1.79
C PRO A 83 -16.38 -10.80 -3.27
N LYS A 84 -16.58 -9.83 -4.15
CA LYS A 84 -16.37 -9.96 -5.58
C LYS A 84 -15.00 -9.38 -5.97
N LEU A 85 -14.26 -10.13 -6.75
CA LEU A 85 -13.01 -9.66 -7.33
C LEU A 85 -13.30 -8.77 -8.55
N SER A 86 -12.76 -7.58 -8.55
CA SER A 86 -12.66 -6.71 -9.72
C SER A 86 -11.20 -6.52 -10.12
N VAL A 87 -10.95 -6.48 -11.41
CA VAL A 87 -9.61 -6.35 -11.99
C VAL A 87 -9.65 -5.25 -13.04
N ALA A 88 -8.75 -4.29 -12.93
CA ALA A 88 -8.64 -3.20 -13.89
C ALA A 88 -7.16 -2.79 -14.10
N TYR A 89 -6.85 -2.32 -15.31
CA TYR A 89 -5.55 -1.71 -15.61
C TYR A 89 -5.64 -0.19 -15.41
N ILE A 90 -4.64 0.35 -14.71
CA ILE A 90 -4.52 1.78 -14.47
C ILE A 90 -4.03 2.45 -15.78
N GLN A 91 -4.82 3.37 -16.31
CA GLN A 91 -4.53 4.03 -17.59
C GLN A 91 -3.57 5.20 -17.43
N ASN A 92 -3.69 5.94 -16.33
CA ASN A 92 -2.87 7.12 -16.04
C ASN A 92 -1.73 6.81 -15.06
N TRP A 93 -1.13 5.61 -15.14
CA TRP A 93 -0.04 5.19 -14.25
C TRP A 93 1.21 6.10 -14.34
N ASN A 94 1.40 6.82 -15.43
CA ASN A 94 2.48 7.81 -15.61
C ASN A 94 2.28 9.10 -14.80
N GLU A 95 1.12 9.29 -14.18
CA GLU A 95 0.80 10.45 -13.34
C GLU A 95 1.05 10.20 -11.84
N PHE A 96 1.69 9.08 -11.47
CA PHE A 96 2.11 8.88 -10.09
C PHE A 96 3.00 10.04 -9.60
N VAL A 97 2.64 10.58 -8.45
CA VAL A 97 3.40 11.62 -7.75
C VAL A 97 4.19 10.97 -6.62
N PHE A 98 5.46 11.32 -6.51
CA PHE A 98 6.36 10.84 -5.47
C PHE A 98 6.60 11.90 -4.41
N HIS A 99 6.96 11.46 -3.23
CA HIS A 99 7.33 12.38 -2.15
C HIS A 99 8.57 13.21 -2.54
N SER A 100 8.61 14.49 -2.17
CA SER A 100 9.74 15.40 -2.47
C SER A 100 11.07 14.94 -1.88
N ASN A 101 11.05 14.32 -0.69
CA ASN A 101 12.20 13.61 -0.17
C ASN A 101 12.30 12.24 -0.87
N PRO A 102 13.35 11.99 -1.69
CA PRO A 102 13.47 10.75 -2.46
C PRO A 102 13.69 9.50 -1.61
N TYR A 103 13.99 9.65 -0.32
CA TYR A 103 14.15 8.52 0.61
C TYR A 103 12.84 8.07 1.26
N ASN A 104 11.76 8.80 1.04
CA ASN A 104 10.41 8.37 1.43
C ASN A 104 9.81 7.55 0.28
N ASP A 105 9.72 6.24 0.51
CA ASP A 105 9.25 5.26 -0.45
C ASP A 105 7.73 5.26 -0.54
N ILE A 106 7.16 6.36 -1.05
CA ILE A 106 5.72 6.54 -1.21
C ILE A 106 5.38 7.11 -2.59
N ALA A 107 4.31 6.58 -3.17
CA ALA A 107 3.74 7.02 -4.44
C ALA A 107 2.23 7.21 -4.29
N CYS A 108 1.71 8.27 -4.87
CA CYS A 108 0.30 8.61 -4.89
C CYS A 108 -0.18 8.84 -6.32
N LEU A 109 -1.33 8.31 -6.68
CA LEU A 109 -2.01 8.60 -7.94
C LEU A 109 -3.39 9.18 -7.63
N LYS A 110 -3.59 10.42 -8.06
CA LYS A 110 -4.87 11.12 -7.93
C LYS A 110 -5.79 10.78 -9.10
N SER A 111 -7.09 10.81 -8.85
CA SER A 111 -8.10 10.65 -9.90
C SER A 111 -7.84 9.45 -10.81
N ILE A 112 -7.67 8.28 -10.18
CA ILE A 112 -7.33 7.04 -10.88
C ILE A 112 -8.27 6.80 -12.09
N GLN A 113 -7.68 6.56 -13.25
CA GLN A 113 -8.38 6.15 -14.47
C GLN A 113 -8.10 4.67 -14.73
N VAL A 114 -9.13 3.91 -14.97
CA VAL A 114 -9.06 2.46 -15.18
C VAL A 114 -9.82 2.05 -16.44
N ASP A 115 -9.39 0.97 -17.08
CA ASP A 115 -10.00 0.44 -18.31
C ASP A 115 -11.30 -0.34 -18.05
N ASN A 116 -11.57 -0.71 -16.82
CA ASN A 116 -12.74 -1.47 -16.43
C ASN A 116 -13.23 -1.01 -15.05
N SER A 117 -14.45 -1.35 -14.68
CA SER A 117 -14.98 -1.01 -13.35
C SER A 117 -14.16 -1.64 -12.23
N LEU A 118 -13.77 -0.84 -11.25
CA LEU A 118 -13.07 -1.27 -10.05
C LEU A 118 -14.00 -1.10 -8.85
N VAL A 119 -14.30 -2.20 -8.17
CA VAL A 119 -15.10 -2.15 -6.94
C VAL A 119 -14.22 -1.67 -5.79
N VAL A 120 -14.54 -0.52 -5.23
CA VAL A 120 -13.86 0.05 -4.07
C VAL A 120 -14.80 0.06 -2.89
N SER A 121 -14.92 -1.06 -2.19
CA SER A 121 -15.80 -1.16 -1.03
C SER A 121 -15.32 -0.38 0.18
N PHE A 122 -14.01 -0.13 0.26
CA PHE A 122 -13.43 0.63 1.36
C PHE A 122 -12.27 1.48 0.86
N ALA A 123 -12.43 2.79 0.96
CA ALA A 123 -11.36 3.76 0.87
C ALA A 123 -11.20 4.42 2.24
N ILE A 124 -9.96 4.61 2.68
CA ILE A 124 -9.66 5.22 3.98
C ILE A 124 -10.07 6.69 3.91
N PRO A 125 -10.99 7.17 4.76
CA PRO A 125 -11.31 8.59 4.81
C PRO A 125 -10.08 9.43 5.12
N TYR A 126 -9.85 10.52 4.38
CA TYR A 126 -8.68 11.38 4.59
C TYR A 126 -8.50 11.83 6.06
N PRO A 127 -9.56 12.16 6.83
CA PRO A 127 -9.42 12.53 8.24
C PRO A 127 -8.98 11.39 9.17
N MET A 128 -8.96 10.13 8.69
CA MET A 128 -8.41 9.00 9.45
C MET A 128 -6.89 8.87 9.35
N LEU A 129 -6.26 9.63 8.45
CA LEU A 129 -4.81 9.62 8.36
C LEU A 129 -4.22 10.26 9.62
N ALA A 130 -3.24 9.57 10.22
CA ALA A 130 -2.51 10.11 11.35
C ALA A 130 -1.75 11.38 10.95
N THR A 131 -1.90 12.43 11.74
CA THR A 131 -1.10 13.66 11.62
C THR A 131 0.20 13.51 12.40
N ASP A 132 1.19 14.34 12.10
CA ASP A 132 2.45 14.39 12.87
C ASP A 132 2.17 14.65 14.36
N GLU A 133 1.22 15.53 14.67
CA GLU A 133 0.80 15.81 16.04
C GLU A 133 0.22 14.57 16.72
N TRP A 134 -0.61 13.81 15.98
CA TRP A 134 -1.18 12.56 16.52
C TRP A 134 -0.10 11.51 16.76
N LEU A 135 0.82 11.31 15.81
CA LEU A 135 1.93 10.37 15.92
C LEU A 135 2.82 10.70 17.13
N GLN A 136 3.12 11.98 17.35
CA GLN A 136 3.97 12.42 18.45
C GLN A 136 3.31 12.34 19.83
N ASN A 137 1.99 12.53 19.92
CA ASN A 137 1.30 12.69 21.19
C ASN A 137 0.46 11.45 21.59
N LYS A 138 0.14 10.56 20.65
CA LYS A 138 -0.77 9.43 20.88
C LYS A 138 -0.13 8.07 20.64
N LEU A 139 0.86 7.99 19.73
CA LEU A 139 1.53 6.75 19.42
C LEU A 139 2.70 6.53 20.38
N SER A 140 2.84 5.31 20.89
CA SER A 140 3.89 4.93 21.84
C SER A 140 4.61 3.66 21.39
N VAL A 141 5.82 3.46 21.89
CA VAL A 141 6.54 2.18 21.74
C VAL A 141 5.70 1.06 22.35
N CYS A 142 5.68 -0.08 21.70
CA CYS A 142 4.86 -1.26 22.03
C CYS A 142 3.36 -1.12 21.73
N ASP A 143 2.89 -0.01 21.19
CA ASP A 143 1.52 0.03 20.65
C ASP A 143 1.38 -1.00 19.54
N SER A 144 0.25 -1.68 19.54
CA SER A 144 -0.09 -2.65 18.51
C SER A 144 -0.49 -1.94 17.22
N LEU A 145 -0.09 -2.51 16.11
CA LEU A 145 -0.52 -2.10 14.79
C LEU A 145 -1.01 -3.30 13.97
N ALA A 146 -1.86 -3.04 13.00
CA ALA A 146 -2.37 -4.04 12.08
C ALA A 146 -2.26 -3.54 10.64
N TYR A 147 -1.90 -4.42 9.71
CA TYR A 147 -1.73 -4.06 8.31
C TYR A 147 -2.21 -5.19 7.39
N PRO A 148 -3.25 -4.94 6.58
CA PRO A 148 -3.70 -5.86 5.56
C PRO A 148 -2.80 -5.76 4.32
N GLY A 149 -2.64 -6.86 3.59
CA GLY A 149 -1.87 -6.86 2.36
C GLY A 149 -1.85 -8.20 1.64
N PHE A 150 -1.06 -8.24 0.57
CA PHE A 150 -0.89 -9.41 -0.29
C PHE A 150 0.56 -9.94 -0.25
N PRO A 151 1.06 -10.41 0.92
CA PRO A 151 2.37 -11.04 0.97
C PRO A 151 2.41 -12.31 0.09
N ASP A 152 3.59 -12.84 -0.21
CA ASP A 152 3.74 -14.01 -1.09
C ASP A 152 2.89 -15.22 -0.70
N TRP A 153 2.49 -15.30 0.57
CA TRP A 153 1.66 -16.36 1.14
C TRP A 153 0.21 -15.95 1.44
N PHE A 154 -0.30 -14.87 0.79
CA PHE A 154 -1.72 -14.50 0.89
C PHE A 154 -2.63 -15.66 0.43
N ASP A 155 -3.92 -15.60 0.76
CA ASP A 155 -4.91 -16.59 0.31
C ASP A 155 -5.07 -16.55 -1.21
N LYS A 156 -4.29 -17.38 -1.90
CA LYS A 156 -4.28 -17.45 -3.37
C LYS A 156 -5.54 -18.07 -3.94
N GLN A 157 -6.24 -18.92 -3.17
CA GLN A 157 -7.47 -19.58 -3.62
C GLN A 157 -8.60 -18.57 -3.76
N ASN A 158 -8.77 -17.71 -2.77
CA ASN A 158 -9.83 -16.71 -2.75
C ASN A 158 -9.33 -15.32 -3.23
N ASN A 159 -8.04 -15.19 -3.50
CA ASN A 159 -7.35 -13.92 -3.81
C ASN A 159 -7.61 -12.84 -2.76
N THR A 160 -7.67 -13.23 -1.47
CA THR A 160 -7.96 -12.32 -0.37
C THR A 160 -6.70 -11.84 0.33
N PRO A 161 -6.66 -10.55 0.74
CA PRO A 161 -5.58 -10.06 1.58
C PRO A 161 -5.64 -10.72 2.95
N ILE A 162 -4.54 -10.66 3.68
CA ILE A 162 -4.47 -11.13 5.06
C ILE A 162 -4.05 -9.99 5.97
N PHE A 163 -4.61 -9.97 7.19
CA PHE A 163 -4.14 -9.11 8.25
C PHE A 163 -2.90 -9.69 8.91
N ARG A 164 -1.96 -8.80 9.20
CA ARG A 164 -0.80 -9.07 10.03
C ARG A 164 -0.79 -8.06 11.17
N MET A 165 -0.17 -8.44 12.25
CA MET A 165 0.00 -7.59 13.42
C MET A 165 1.48 -7.35 13.67
N GLY A 166 1.76 -6.24 14.32
CA GLY A 166 3.09 -5.87 14.77
C GLY A 166 3.00 -4.90 15.95
N THR A 167 4.14 -4.42 16.38
CA THR A 167 4.25 -3.42 17.45
C THR A 167 5.21 -2.32 17.05
N ILE A 168 4.95 -1.09 17.49
CA ILE A 168 5.85 0.04 17.31
C ILE A 168 7.15 -0.23 18.06
N ALA A 169 8.28 -0.19 17.35
CA ALA A 169 9.60 -0.56 17.89
C ALA A 169 10.55 0.63 18.07
N SER A 170 10.28 1.79 17.45
CA SER A 170 11.06 3.02 17.63
C SER A 170 10.22 4.13 18.24
N ASP A 171 10.88 5.13 18.81
CA ASP A 171 10.20 6.33 19.31
C ASP A 171 9.53 7.06 18.13
N PRO A 172 8.19 7.17 18.09
CA PRO A 172 7.49 7.77 16.96
C PRO A 172 7.72 9.28 16.80
N ARG A 173 8.31 9.94 17.83
CA ARG A 173 8.71 11.36 17.79
C ARG A 173 10.01 11.59 17.02
N LEU A 174 10.75 10.52 16.72
CA LEU A 174 12.05 10.58 16.06
C LEU A 174 12.03 9.79 14.75
N ASN A 175 12.64 10.35 13.71
CA ASN A 175 12.83 9.61 12.47
C ASN A 175 13.81 8.44 12.67
N TYR A 176 13.33 7.23 12.46
CA TYR A 176 14.15 6.03 12.58
C TYR A 176 15.18 5.94 11.45
N SER A 177 16.43 5.61 11.82
CA SER A 177 17.49 5.26 10.88
C SER A 177 18.16 3.97 11.34
N GLY A 178 18.18 2.97 10.47
CA GLY A 178 18.75 1.65 10.80
C GLY A 178 20.29 1.63 10.90
N PHE A 179 20.98 2.67 10.43
CA PHE A 179 22.45 2.79 10.52
C PHE A 179 22.89 4.25 10.46
N SER A 180 24.08 4.51 11.02
CA SER A 180 24.70 5.85 11.01
C SER A 180 24.97 6.30 9.58
N GLY A 181 24.62 7.55 9.26
CA GLY A 181 24.78 8.13 7.91
C GLY A 181 23.72 7.74 6.90
N ALA A 182 22.68 6.99 7.32
CA ALA A 182 21.54 6.77 6.45
C ALA A 182 20.85 8.10 6.11
N PRO A 183 20.30 8.23 4.89
CA PRO A 183 19.52 9.40 4.52
C PRO A 183 18.33 9.62 5.45
N ILE A 184 18.05 10.88 5.75
CA ILE A 184 16.90 11.25 6.60
C ILE A 184 15.62 11.01 5.81
N ALA A 185 14.76 10.15 6.34
CA ALA A 185 13.42 9.89 5.83
C ALA A 185 12.44 9.86 7.01
N SER A 186 11.17 10.16 6.75
CA SER A 186 10.13 10.08 7.78
C SER A 186 9.74 8.63 7.99
N LYS A 187 10.34 7.97 8.99
CA LYS A 187 10.16 6.54 9.26
C LYS A 187 9.97 6.28 10.74
N ILE A 188 9.07 5.34 11.02
CA ILE A 188 8.89 4.71 12.32
C ILE A 188 9.20 3.23 12.14
N ALA A 189 10.05 2.66 12.99
CA ALA A 189 10.30 1.22 12.97
C ALA A 189 9.17 0.49 13.71
N TYR A 190 8.77 -0.63 13.16
CA TYR A 190 7.87 -1.56 13.81
C TYR A 190 8.43 -2.98 13.71
N GLU A 191 8.09 -3.81 14.67
CA GLU A 191 8.35 -5.24 14.63
C GLU A 191 7.10 -5.94 14.12
N GLY A 192 7.25 -6.75 13.09
CA GLY A 192 6.16 -7.50 12.49
C GLY A 192 6.67 -8.41 11.38
N PHE A 193 5.91 -9.45 11.09
CA PHE A 193 6.24 -10.39 10.02
C PHE A 193 5.91 -9.80 8.66
N SER A 194 6.92 -9.48 7.86
CA SER A 194 6.74 -8.94 6.50
C SER A 194 7.50 -9.79 5.47
N THR A 195 6.89 -9.97 4.31
CA THR A 195 7.48 -10.66 3.14
C THR A 195 7.18 -9.87 1.87
N GLY A 196 7.74 -10.29 0.74
CA GLY A 196 7.44 -9.71 -0.58
C GLY A 196 5.93 -9.59 -0.82
N GLY A 197 5.50 -8.59 -1.58
CA GLY A 197 4.10 -8.28 -1.90
C GLY A 197 3.35 -7.45 -0.85
N ALA A 198 3.89 -7.33 0.37
CA ALA A 198 3.30 -6.51 1.42
C ALA A 198 3.58 -5.00 1.28
N SER A 199 4.55 -4.63 0.48
CA SER A 199 4.93 -3.23 0.22
C SER A 199 3.73 -2.41 -0.21
N GLY A 200 3.49 -1.27 0.47
CA GLY A 200 2.36 -0.38 0.22
C GLY A 200 1.09 -0.71 1.02
N SER A 201 1.14 -1.65 1.98
CA SER A 201 0.03 -1.90 2.90
C SER A 201 -0.30 -0.68 3.75
N PRO A 202 -1.59 -0.34 3.97
CA PRO A 202 -1.96 0.64 4.98
C PRO A 202 -1.69 0.06 6.38
N VAL A 203 -1.41 0.94 7.33
CA VAL A 203 -1.16 0.57 8.74
C VAL A 203 -2.24 1.21 9.60
N PHE A 204 -2.87 0.41 10.46
CA PHE A 204 -3.91 0.81 11.41
C PHE A 204 -3.47 0.60 12.85
#